data_db59256b6a3a24e18e2f3628054cdb19
#
_entry.id   db59256b6a3a24e18e2f3628054cdb19
#
_cell.length_a   1.000
_cell.length_b   1.000
_cell.length_c   1.000
_cell.angle_alpha   90.00
_cell.angle_beta   90.00
_cell.angle_gamma   90.00
#
_symmetry.space_group_name_H-M   'P 1'
#
loop_
_entity.id
_entity.type
_entity.pdbx_description
1 polymer ?
#
loop_
_entity_poly.entity_id
_entity_poly.type
_entity_poly.pdbx_seq_one_letter_code
_entity_poly.pdbx_strand_id
1 'polypeptide(L)'
;MLSDSIVSGTASLELDYGDLTVKQTEIGNLCKVKNNAGDVRLTDVSCGSSEMELDYGSLKLQKFTETDQAQSSAFTIFDGDVHCETSTLWNSSFDLEFGDFSTIDTALYGKNTIAMDYGDVQLNLHGKNSDYNVGYSYAAGSLNDSSRNQILISGDKTVVDATVTFTE
;
A
#
# COMPACT_ATOMS: atom_id res chain seq x y z
N MET A 1 -0.45 -20.36 4.12
CA MET A 1 0.65 -19.64 4.80
C MET A 1 1.97 -19.98 4.12
N LEU A 2 2.76 -18.99 3.80
CA LEU A 2 4.15 -19.13 3.32
C LEU A 2 5.08 -18.45 4.36
N SER A 3 6.16 -19.12 4.79
CA SER A 3 7.07 -18.54 5.77
C SER A 3 8.50 -19.03 5.59
N ASP A 4 9.46 -18.23 6.07
CA ASP A 4 10.89 -18.55 6.13
C ASP A 4 11.43 -19.05 4.78
N SER A 5 11.11 -18.33 3.71
CA SER A 5 11.34 -18.79 2.34
C SER A 5 12.16 -17.79 1.53
N ILE A 6 12.91 -18.31 0.57
CA ILE A 6 13.58 -17.53 -0.47
C ILE A 6 13.07 -17.98 -1.83
N VAL A 7 12.47 -17.04 -2.56
CA VAL A 7 12.00 -17.23 -3.94
C VAL A 7 12.88 -16.39 -4.85
N SER A 8 13.74 -17.01 -5.62
CA SER A 8 14.72 -16.31 -6.47
C SER A 8 14.13 -15.54 -7.65
N GLY A 9 12.86 -15.73 -7.95
CA GLY A 9 12.14 -15.09 -9.06
C GLY A 9 10.83 -14.46 -8.60
N THR A 10 9.76 -14.71 -9.35
CA THR A 10 8.40 -14.26 -9.05
C THR A 10 7.68 -15.24 -8.15
N ALA A 11 7.04 -14.75 -7.10
CA ALA A 11 6.04 -15.50 -6.34
C ALA A 11 4.65 -15.11 -6.84
N SER A 12 3.84 -16.10 -7.22
CA SER A 12 2.43 -15.90 -7.60
C SER A 12 1.53 -16.72 -6.69
N LEU A 13 0.67 -16.03 -5.95
CA LEU A 13 -0.21 -16.59 -4.94
C LEU A 13 -1.65 -16.21 -5.31
N GLU A 14 -2.50 -17.21 -5.53
CA GLU A 14 -3.89 -17.02 -5.93
C GLU A 14 -4.79 -17.82 -4.99
N LEU A 15 -5.79 -17.15 -4.43
CA LEU A 15 -6.79 -17.74 -3.54
C LEU A 15 -8.19 -17.27 -3.94
N ASP A 16 -9.14 -18.18 -4.00
CA ASP A 16 -10.55 -17.83 -4.17
C ASP A 16 -11.19 -17.42 -2.86
N TYR A 17 -10.83 -18.10 -1.76
CA TYR A 17 -11.36 -17.85 -0.43
C TYR A 17 -10.31 -18.13 0.64
N GLY A 18 -10.36 -17.33 1.71
CA GLY A 18 -9.54 -17.54 2.89
C GLY A 18 -8.36 -16.57 3.00
N ASP A 19 -7.75 -16.58 4.16
CA ASP A 19 -6.70 -15.63 4.48
C ASP A 19 -5.34 -16.10 3.97
N LEU A 20 -4.59 -15.16 3.39
CA LEU A 20 -3.20 -15.36 3.00
C LEU A 20 -2.27 -14.72 4.05
N THR A 21 -1.34 -15.50 4.55
CA THR A 21 -0.26 -14.99 5.38
C THR A 21 1.09 -15.39 4.80
N VAL A 22 1.95 -14.39 4.54
CA VAL A 22 3.36 -14.57 4.14
C VAL A 22 4.23 -13.90 5.20
N LYS A 23 5.24 -14.63 5.66
CA LYS A 23 6.16 -14.12 6.69
C LYS A 23 7.61 -14.44 6.37
N GLN A 24 8.53 -13.54 6.76
CA GLN A 24 9.96 -13.78 6.72
C GLN A 24 10.41 -14.37 5.37
N THR A 25 9.98 -13.72 4.28
CA THR A 25 10.14 -14.27 2.93
C THR A 25 10.82 -13.23 2.04
N GLU A 26 11.84 -13.67 1.32
CA GLU A 26 12.52 -12.89 0.30
C GLU A 26 12.07 -13.34 -1.09
N ILE A 27 11.60 -12.42 -1.94
CA ILE A 27 11.15 -12.66 -3.31
C ILE A 27 12.02 -11.81 -4.24
N GLY A 28 12.80 -12.44 -5.09
CA GLY A 28 13.81 -11.76 -5.91
C GLY A 28 13.25 -10.75 -6.90
N ASN A 29 12.06 -11.01 -7.46
CA ASN A 29 11.44 -10.14 -8.46
C ASN A 29 10.05 -9.68 -8.00
N LEU A 30 9.00 -10.21 -8.61
CA LEU A 30 7.62 -9.79 -8.40
C LEU A 30 6.91 -10.62 -7.33
N CYS A 31 6.30 -9.96 -6.36
CA CYS A 31 5.31 -10.54 -5.46
C CYS A 31 3.91 -10.31 -6.04
N LYS A 32 3.31 -11.34 -6.62
CA LYS A 32 1.94 -11.27 -7.16
C LYS A 32 0.98 -12.00 -6.25
N VAL A 33 -0.07 -11.29 -5.83
CA VAL A 33 -1.14 -11.83 -4.99
C VAL A 33 -2.49 -11.52 -5.63
N LYS A 34 -3.34 -12.54 -5.76
CA LYS A 34 -4.76 -12.39 -6.10
C LYS A 34 -5.59 -13.12 -5.04
N ASN A 35 -6.51 -12.41 -4.38
CA ASN A 35 -7.41 -12.98 -3.40
C ASN A 35 -8.84 -12.47 -3.61
N ASN A 36 -9.77 -13.35 -3.90
CA ASN A 36 -11.17 -12.96 -4.13
C ASN A 36 -11.92 -12.71 -2.82
N ALA A 37 -11.61 -13.42 -1.72
CA ALA A 37 -12.24 -13.16 -0.43
C ALA A 37 -11.37 -13.63 0.74
N GLY A 38 -11.04 -12.72 1.65
CA GLY A 38 -10.24 -12.94 2.85
C GLY A 38 -9.06 -11.96 2.95
N ASP A 39 -8.46 -11.89 4.11
CA ASP A 39 -7.39 -10.96 4.39
C ASP A 39 -6.04 -11.42 3.85
N VAL A 40 -5.24 -10.47 3.38
CA VAL A 40 -3.84 -10.69 2.98
C VAL A 40 -2.92 -9.98 3.98
N ARG A 41 -2.02 -10.73 4.58
CA ARG A 41 -1.02 -10.20 5.50
C ARG A 41 0.39 -10.62 5.10
N LEU A 42 1.22 -9.61 4.81
CA LEU A 42 2.63 -9.77 4.52
C LEU A 42 3.44 -9.16 5.68
N THR A 43 4.25 -9.97 6.35
CA THR A 43 5.04 -9.54 7.51
C THR A 43 6.50 -9.93 7.32
N ASP A 44 7.40 -8.94 7.37
CA ASP A 44 8.84 -9.15 7.19
C ASP A 44 9.13 -9.80 5.82
N VAL A 45 8.60 -9.17 4.77
CA VAL A 45 8.69 -9.65 3.38
C VAL A 45 9.42 -8.61 2.55
N SER A 46 10.37 -9.06 1.72
CA SER A 46 11.00 -8.22 0.70
C SER A 46 10.74 -8.77 -0.71
N CYS A 47 10.55 -7.86 -1.66
CA CYS A 47 10.41 -8.22 -3.08
C CYS A 47 10.95 -7.11 -3.98
N GLY A 48 11.16 -7.39 -5.27
CA GLY A 48 11.52 -6.37 -6.24
C GLY A 48 10.39 -5.35 -6.39
N SER A 49 9.20 -5.83 -6.77
CA SER A 49 7.97 -5.04 -6.93
C SER A 49 6.74 -5.88 -6.56
N SER A 50 5.56 -5.26 -6.58
CA SER A 50 4.32 -5.90 -6.15
C SER A 50 3.18 -5.71 -7.14
N GLU A 51 2.35 -6.75 -7.27
CA GLU A 51 1.05 -6.70 -7.96
C GLU A 51 0.03 -7.41 -7.07
N MET A 52 -0.90 -6.67 -6.47
CA MET A 52 -1.88 -7.21 -5.53
C MET A 52 -3.29 -6.83 -5.94
N GLU A 53 -4.17 -7.82 -6.04
CA GLU A 53 -5.57 -7.68 -6.38
C GLU A 53 -6.41 -8.38 -5.31
N LEU A 54 -7.25 -7.62 -4.61
CA LEU A 54 -8.16 -8.11 -3.59
C LEU A 54 -9.58 -7.64 -3.92
N ASP A 55 -10.53 -8.58 -4.05
CA ASP A 55 -11.92 -8.21 -4.27
C ASP A 55 -12.62 -7.91 -2.93
N TYR A 56 -12.46 -8.78 -1.92
CA TYR A 56 -13.04 -8.59 -0.58
C TYR A 56 -12.04 -8.99 0.50
N GLY A 57 -11.66 -8.04 1.36
CA GLY A 57 -10.75 -8.26 2.46
C GLY A 57 -9.62 -7.24 2.51
N SER A 58 -8.99 -7.16 3.66
CA SER A 58 -8.00 -6.12 3.94
C SER A 58 -6.57 -6.56 3.60
N LEU A 59 -5.74 -5.61 3.16
CA LEU A 59 -4.31 -5.79 2.93
C LEU A 59 -3.51 -5.20 4.08
N LYS A 60 -2.72 -6.02 4.76
CA LYS A 60 -1.75 -5.56 5.75
C LYS A 60 -0.32 -5.84 5.31
N LEU A 61 0.45 -4.76 5.13
CA LEU A 61 1.88 -4.78 4.88
C LEU A 61 2.62 -4.33 6.15
N GLN A 62 3.40 -5.21 6.77
CA GLN A 62 4.16 -4.90 7.98
C GLN A 62 5.62 -5.27 7.77
N LYS A 63 6.54 -4.29 7.91
CA LYS A 63 7.96 -4.46 7.56
C LYS A 63 8.12 -5.03 6.15
N PHE A 64 7.31 -4.53 5.24
CA PHE A 64 7.34 -4.91 3.85
C PHE A 64 8.28 -3.97 3.09
N THR A 65 9.13 -4.52 2.23
CA THR A 65 10.14 -3.73 1.53
C THR A 65 10.18 -4.06 0.05
N GLU A 66 9.91 -3.06 -0.78
CA GLU A 66 10.19 -3.11 -2.21
C GLU A 66 11.64 -2.66 -2.44
N THR A 67 12.35 -3.38 -3.29
CA THR A 67 13.80 -3.19 -3.48
C THR A 67 14.17 -2.71 -4.88
N ASP A 68 13.30 -2.87 -5.87
CA ASP A 68 13.56 -2.41 -7.24
C ASP A 68 12.98 -1.01 -7.47
N GLN A 69 13.86 -0.01 -7.44
CA GLN A 69 13.52 1.41 -7.61
C GLN A 69 13.04 1.77 -9.02
N ALA A 70 13.32 0.92 -10.00
CA ALA A 70 12.95 1.17 -11.39
C ALA A 70 11.57 0.59 -11.76
N GLN A 71 11.06 -0.33 -10.97
CA GLN A 71 9.76 -0.95 -11.20
C GLN A 71 8.65 -0.18 -10.50
N SER A 72 7.44 -0.37 -11.02
CA SER A 72 6.22 0.13 -10.39
C SER A 72 5.44 -1.02 -9.77
N SER A 73 4.79 -0.72 -8.67
CA SER A 73 3.91 -1.65 -7.98
C SER A 73 2.45 -1.21 -8.10
N ALA A 74 1.54 -2.18 -8.12
CA ALA A 74 0.11 -1.94 -8.24
C ALA A 74 -0.67 -2.71 -7.17
N PHE A 75 -1.58 -2.01 -6.51
CA PHE A 75 -2.44 -2.54 -5.46
C PHE A 75 -3.88 -2.13 -5.79
N THR A 76 -4.73 -3.11 -6.12
CA THR A 76 -6.13 -2.90 -6.45
C THR A 76 -6.99 -3.60 -5.42
N ILE A 77 -7.79 -2.85 -4.66
CA ILE A 77 -8.64 -3.35 -3.59
C ILE A 77 -10.06 -2.86 -3.83
N PHE A 78 -11.01 -3.79 -4.04
CA PHE A 78 -12.40 -3.43 -4.31
C PHE A 78 -13.14 -3.07 -3.00
N ASP A 79 -13.08 -3.93 -1.97
CA ASP A 79 -13.75 -3.71 -0.67
C ASP A 79 -12.87 -4.22 0.47
N GLY A 80 -12.18 -3.29 1.15
CA GLY A 80 -11.28 -3.58 2.26
C GLY A 80 -10.25 -2.49 2.51
N ASP A 81 -9.67 -2.55 3.69
CA ASP A 81 -8.69 -1.57 4.13
C ASP A 81 -7.27 -1.93 3.70
N VAL A 82 -6.45 -0.90 3.48
CA VAL A 82 -5.01 -1.04 3.30
C VAL A 82 -4.28 -0.43 4.48
N HIS A 83 -3.44 -1.24 5.12
CA HIS A 83 -2.61 -0.79 6.21
C HIS A 83 -1.14 -1.13 5.98
N CYS A 84 -0.28 -0.08 5.91
CA CYS A 84 1.16 -0.22 5.78
C CYS A 84 1.85 0.24 7.06
N GLU A 85 2.64 -0.63 7.69
CA GLU A 85 3.35 -0.35 8.94
C GLU A 85 4.84 -0.64 8.78
N THR A 86 5.68 0.35 9.07
CA THR A 86 7.15 0.23 9.03
C THR A 86 7.64 -0.35 7.70
N SER A 87 7.05 0.09 6.61
CA SER A 87 7.25 -0.48 5.27
C SER A 87 7.98 0.49 4.34
N THR A 88 8.53 -0.01 3.26
CA THR A 88 9.19 0.78 2.21
C THR A 88 8.61 0.42 0.86
N LEU A 89 8.04 1.42 0.18
CA LEU A 89 7.38 1.25 -1.11
C LEU A 89 8.00 2.18 -2.16
N TRP A 90 8.10 1.69 -3.41
CA TRP A 90 8.66 2.41 -4.53
C TRP A 90 7.66 2.51 -5.70
N ASN A 91 7.38 3.74 -6.17
CA ASN A 91 6.55 3.98 -7.36
C ASN A 91 5.22 3.22 -7.33
N SER A 92 4.56 3.19 -6.17
CA SER A 92 3.39 2.35 -5.92
C SER A 92 2.09 3.07 -6.25
N SER A 93 1.17 2.38 -6.90
CA SER A 93 -0.19 2.84 -7.18
C SER A 93 -1.19 2.02 -6.38
N PHE A 94 -1.95 2.69 -5.55
CA PHE A 94 -3.08 2.13 -4.80
C PHE A 94 -4.38 2.62 -5.42
N ASP A 95 -5.28 1.68 -5.71
CA ASP A 95 -6.61 1.93 -6.27
C ASP A 95 -7.64 1.19 -5.41
N LEU A 96 -8.40 1.96 -4.61
CA LEU A 96 -9.38 1.45 -3.65
C LEU A 96 -10.78 1.95 -4.05
N GLU A 97 -11.75 1.04 -4.18
CA GLU A 97 -13.15 1.45 -4.38
C GLU A 97 -13.84 1.73 -3.03
N PHE A 98 -13.74 0.82 -2.07
CA PHE A 98 -14.28 0.98 -0.71
C PHE A 98 -13.29 0.56 0.35
N GLY A 99 -13.06 1.42 1.37
CA GLY A 99 -12.20 1.13 2.50
C GLY A 99 -11.24 2.27 2.83
N ASP A 100 -10.45 2.08 3.87
CA ASP A 100 -9.52 3.08 4.35
C ASP A 100 -8.07 2.74 3.96
N PHE A 101 -7.29 3.77 3.64
CA PHE A 101 -5.86 3.65 3.44
C PHE A 101 -5.09 4.29 4.60
N SER A 102 -4.23 3.52 5.24
CA SER A 102 -3.47 4.01 6.38
C SER A 102 -2.00 3.59 6.36
N THR A 103 -1.13 4.49 6.82
CA THR A 103 0.29 4.18 7.01
C THR A 103 0.75 4.52 8.42
N ILE A 104 1.71 3.76 8.95
CA ILE A 104 2.44 4.04 10.18
C ILE A 104 3.93 3.86 9.89
N ASP A 105 4.70 4.94 10.08
CA ASP A 105 6.17 4.94 9.91
C ASP A 105 6.61 4.27 8.59
N THR A 106 5.92 4.60 7.50
CA THR A 106 6.13 3.99 6.18
C THR A 106 6.86 4.96 5.26
N ALA A 107 7.92 4.50 4.62
CA ALA A 107 8.64 5.26 3.61
C ALA A 107 8.04 4.99 2.22
N LEU A 108 7.71 6.06 1.53
CA LEU A 108 7.24 6.03 0.16
C LEU A 108 8.26 6.75 -0.73
N TYR A 109 8.84 6.09 -1.71
CA TYR A 109 9.84 6.65 -2.60
C TYR A 109 9.37 6.71 -4.05
N GLY A 110 9.88 7.68 -4.80
CA GLY A 110 9.49 7.90 -6.18
C GLY A 110 8.09 8.49 -6.30
N LYS A 111 7.32 8.08 -7.30
CA LYS A 111 5.97 8.57 -7.54
C LYS A 111 4.95 7.55 -7.01
N ASN A 112 4.28 7.88 -5.92
CA ASN A 112 3.20 7.05 -5.39
C ASN A 112 1.86 7.74 -5.61
N THR A 113 0.83 6.96 -5.91
CA THR A 113 -0.54 7.44 -6.10
C THR A 113 -1.49 6.62 -5.22
N ILE A 114 -2.46 7.29 -4.62
CA ILE A 114 -3.56 6.67 -3.90
C ILE A 114 -4.83 7.23 -4.51
N ALA A 115 -5.54 6.40 -5.26
CA ALA A 115 -6.87 6.69 -5.77
C ALA A 115 -7.89 5.96 -4.91
N MET A 116 -8.96 6.65 -4.50
CA MET A 116 -9.96 6.08 -3.62
C MET A 116 -11.33 6.68 -3.93
N ASP A 117 -12.35 5.84 -4.08
CA ASP A 117 -13.71 6.30 -4.32
C ASP A 117 -14.45 6.61 -3.00
N TYR A 118 -14.32 5.73 -2.00
CA TYR A 118 -14.96 5.89 -0.68
C TYR A 118 -14.04 5.44 0.44
N GLY A 119 -13.82 6.32 1.42
CA GLY A 119 -13.04 6.02 2.60
C GLY A 119 -12.13 7.18 3.04
N ASP A 120 -11.29 6.89 4.01
CA ASP A 120 -10.36 7.85 4.60
C ASP A 120 -8.90 7.50 4.25
N VAL A 121 -8.08 8.52 4.01
CA VAL A 121 -6.62 8.36 3.85
C VAL A 121 -5.91 8.96 5.04
N GLN A 122 -5.13 8.14 5.73
CA GLN A 122 -4.27 8.57 6.82
C GLN A 122 -2.81 8.22 6.54
N LEU A 123 -1.97 9.25 6.32
CA LEU A 123 -0.56 9.07 6.05
C LEU A 123 0.27 9.49 7.27
N ASN A 124 0.99 8.53 7.85
CA ASN A 124 2.06 8.74 8.80
C ASN A 124 3.34 8.21 8.17
N LEU A 125 4.13 9.11 7.57
CA LEU A 125 5.27 8.76 6.75
C LEU A 125 6.58 8.82 7.54
N HIS A 126 7.51 7.94 7.21
CA HIS A 126 8.86 7.93 7.75
C HIS A 126 9.64 9.18 7.29
N GLY A 127 10.37 9.85 8.18
CA GLY A 127 11.20 11.00 7.83
C GLY A 127 10.58 12.35 8.18
N LYS A 128 10.84 13.38 7.38
CA LYS A 128 10.40 14.76 7.61
C LYS A 128 9.39 15.17 6.54
N ASN A 129 8.51 16.12 6.87
CA ASN A 129 7.56 16.69 5.89
C ASN A 129 8.26 17.27 4.65
N SER A 130 9.48 17.80 4.81
CA SER A 130 10.27 18.35 3.71
C SER A 130 10.75 17.30 2.70
N ASP A 131 10.70 16.03 3.07
CA ASP A 131 11.15 14.92 2.23
C ASP A 131 10.05 14.47 1.26
N TYR A 132 8.83 15.04 1.41
CA TYR A 132 7.65 14.67 0.66
C TYR A 132 6.99 15.87 -0.02
N ASN A 133 6.56 15.67 -1.24
CA ASN A 133 5.68 16.59 -1.96
C ASN A 133 4.32 15.91 -2.15
N VAL A 134 3.31 16.34 -1.38
CA VAL A 134 1.99 15.73 -1.40
C VAL A 134 1.02 16.65 -2.13
N GLY A 135 0.56 16.19 -3.30
CA GLY A 135 -0.57 16.78 -4.00
C GLY A 135 -1.82 15.95 -3.72
N TYR A 136 -2.95 16.62 -3.55
CA TYR A 136 -4.23 15.95 -3.35
C TYR A 136 -5.34 16.69 -4.09
N SER A 137 -6.32 15.91 -4.56
CA SER A 137 -7.60 16.43 -5.06
C SER A 137 -8.73 15.57 -4.49
N TYR A 138 -9.83 16.21 -4.11
CA TYR A 138 -11.01 15.50 -3.61
C TYR A 138 -12.29 16.19 -4.07
N ALA A 139 -13.35 15.41 -4.32
CA ALA A 139 -14.63 15.93 -4.76
C ALA A 139 -15.51 16.39 -3.58
N ALA A 140 -15.42 15.70 -2.44
CA ALA A 140 -16.10 16.05 -1.19
C ALA A 140 -15.31 15.47 0.00
N GLY A 141 -15.24 16.22 1.11
CA GLY A 141 -14.52 15.78 2.29
C GLY A 141 -13.74 16.88 2.97
N SER A 142 -12.85 16.52 3.87
CA SER A 142 -11.98 17.45 4.59
C SER A 142 -10.53 16.97 4.60
N LEU A 143 -9.61 17.91 4.46
CA LEU A 143 -8.19 17.68 4.71
C LEU A 143 -7.84 18.19 6.09
N ASN A 144 -7.21 17.36 6.91
CA ASN A 144 -6.64 17.76 8.17
C ASN A 144 -5.11 17.59 8.11
N ASP A 145 -4.43 18.69 7.83
CA ASP A 145 -2.96 18.75 7.84
C ASP A 145 -2.52 18.95 9.29
N SER A 146 -1.99 17.92 9.92
CA SER A 146 -1.32 18.05 11.18
C SER A 146 0.19 18.23 10.93
N SER A 147 0.78 19.21 11.55
CA SER A 147 2.19 19.63 11.43
C SER A 147 3.23 18.56 11.84
N ARG A 148 2.88 17.29 11.87
CA ARG A 148 3.72 16.18 12.34
C ARG A 148 3.66 14.96 11.41
N ASN A 149 4.10 15.10 10.15
CA ASN A 149 4.18 13.97 9.21
C ASN A 149 2.87 13.14 9.07
N GLN A 150 1.73 13.75 9.36
CA GLN A 150 0.42 13.13 9.24
C GLN A 150 -0.45 13.95 8.31
N ILE A 151 -0.90 13.33 7.25
CA ILE A 151 -1.93 13.88 6.38
C ILE A 151 -3.15 13.00 6.58
N LEU A 152 -4.22 13.60 7.07
CA LEU A 152 -5.50 12.95 7.24
C LEU A 152 -6.46 13.54 6.22
N ILE A 153 -6.96 12.70 5.32
CA ILE A 153 -7.97 13.07 4.34
C ILE A 153 -9.20 12.22 4.66
N SER A 154 -10.30 12.84 5.01
CA SER A 154 -11.53 12.14 5.35
C SER A 154 -12.73 12.69 4.57
N GLY A 155 -13.65 11.82 4.14
CA GLY A 155 -14.87 12.24 3.50
C GLY A 155 -15.77 11.13 3.01
N ASP A 156 -17.08 11.36 3.13
CA ASP A 156 -18.11 10.55 2.47
C ASP A 156 -18.19 10.92 0.98
N LYS A 157 -17.96 9.99 0.10
CA LYS A 157 -17.95 10.12 -1.37
C LYS A 157 -16.77 10.93 -1.89
N THR A 158 -15.58 10.46 -1.67
CA THR A 158 -14.37 11.19 -2.03
C THR A 158 -13.62 10.44 -3.10
N VAL A 159 -13.48 11.02 -4.27
CA VAL A 159 -12.41 10.65 -5.19
C VAL A 159 -11.15 11.34 -4.65
N VAL A 160 -10.28 10.61 -4.01
CA VAL A 160 -9.01 11.15 -3.55
C VAL A 160 -7.90 10.68 -4.48
N ASP A 161 -7.55 11.51 -5.44
CA ASP A 161 -6.28 11.38 -6.12
C ASP A 161 -5.19 11.99 -5.23
N ALA A 162 -4.69 11.24 -4.28
CA ALA A 162 -3.51 11.65 -3.53
C ALA A 162 -2.26 11.28 -4.33
N THR A 163 -1.74 12.22 -5.10
CA THR A 163 -0.43 12.04 -5.74
C THR A 163 0.64 12.43 -4.72
N VAL A 164 1.28 11.45 -4.14
CA VAL A 164 2.44 11.66 -3.27
C VAL A 164 3.69 11.61 -4.13
N THR A 165 4.29 12.75 -4.40
CA THR A 165 5.54 12.84 -5.18
C THR A 165 6.68 13.16 -4.23
N PHE A 166 7.69 12.30 -4.21
CA PHE A 166 8.88 12.50 -3.41
C PHE A 166 9.95 13.24 -4.21
N THR A 167 10.58 14.22 -3.60
CA THR A 167 11.81 14.81 -4.09
C THR A 167 12.97 14.09 -3.41
N GLU A 168 13.94 13.61 -4.21
CA GLU A 168 15.23 13.13 -3.70
C GLU A 168 15.99 14.25 -2.99
#